data_86e7c6fe316a783e58c106f26b60ec47
#
_entry.id   86e7c6fe316a783e58c106f26b60ec47
#
_cell.length_a   1.000
_cell.length_b   1.000
_cell.length_c   1.000
_cell.angle_alpha   90.00
_cell.angle_beta   90.00
_cell.angle_gamma   90.00
#
_symmetry.space_group_name_H-M   'P 1'
#
loop_
_entity.id
_entity.type
_entity.pdbx_description
1 polymer ?
#
loop_
_entity_poly.entity_id
_entity_poly.type
_entity_poly.pdbx_seq_one_letter_code
_entity_poly.pdbx_strand_id
1 'polypeptide(L)'
;MGYTKGTAMENIRKLMQFYFLTESGTSDHYHQNPELFYILKGTLEVKIDDKVYELRQEDIVLINANKRHTMTGKEGILAARFEIDFHLLAEYMGTMQLLFWCNTIVDKNAAYDELRKVLDQILARYFERDEKGAFDLNALYFQAAHILTSNFLINMDDSRFENWDSQNRIRIKNIQNYIQANYQSQISLNDLAQRLYLSNAYLSKYIKKNLGMTFIEYLNNVRLFHAVDEILYTEKNITHIALDNGFPTSAAFTKAFRESYHEAPSEYRRKMQKIEQEEHDEKELNEKNRDRIISYLRIREKGEIPEVSSEELCDVYADKSEKHTSCTYRACNIGDVYSILQSDVQEQIKLIKQRTGMQYIR
;
A
#
# COMPACT_ATOMS: atom_id res chain seq x y z
N MET A 1 12.57 -2.45 43.55
CA MET A 1 11.98 -1.66 42.45
C MET A 1 12.17 -2.45 41.17
N GLY A 2 11.16 -3.20 40.79
CA GLY A 2 11.18 -3.97 39.57
C GLY A 2 10.77 -3.10 38.38
N TYR A 3 11.68 -2.92 37.44
CA TYR A 3 11.32 -2.36 36.15
C TYR A 3 10.56 -3.43 35.36
N THR A 4 9.25 -3.27 35.24
CA THR A 4 8.47 -3.96 34.24
C THR A 4 8.98 -3.52 32.87
N LYS A 5 9.58 -4.45 32.11
CA LYS A 5 9.86 -4.23 30.68
C LYS A 5 8.53 -3.92 30.00
N GLY A 6 8.33 -2.64 29.71
CA GLY A 6 7.14 -2.19 29.00
C GLY A 6 7.17 -2.70 27.57
N THR A 7 6.07 -3.26 27.16
CA THR A 7 5.63 -3.61 25.80
C THR A 7 5.48 -2.36 24.90
N ALA A 8 6.45 -1.43 24.94
CA ALA A 8 6.38 -0.14 24.26
C ALA A 8 6.93 -0.17 22.82
N MET A 9 7.35 -1.33 22.28
CA MET A 9 7.93 -1.42 20.95
C MET A 9 6.97 -1.95 19.85
N GLU A 10 5.78 -2.41 20.23
CA GLU A 10 4.83 -2.98 19.27
C GLU A 10 3.95 -1.96 18.53
N ASN A 11 3.93 -0.70 18.97
CA ASN A 11 3.04 0.34 18.43
C ASN A 11 3.78 1.51 17.75
N ILE A 12 4.94 1.28 17.13
CA ILE A 12 5.51 2.32 16.26
C ILE A 12 4.75 2.29 14.94
N ARG A 13 3.91 3.31 14.73
CA ARG A 13 3.19 3.54 13.48
C ARG A 13 4.18 3.58 12.31
N LYS A 14 3.99 2.71 11.33
CA LYS A 14 4.84 2.62 10.15
C LYS A 14 4.24 3.46 9.04
N LEU A 15 5.09 4.23 8.35
CA LEU A 15 4.67 5.03 7.20
C LEU A 15 4.17 4.14 6.05
N MET A 16 4.73 2.94 5.93
CA MET A 16 4.42 2.02 4.85
C MET A 16 4.48 0.58 5.34
N GLN A 17 3.58 -0.24 4.83
CA GLN A 17 3.60 -1.70 4.99
C GLN A 17 3.49 -2.33 3.62
N PHE A 18 3.91 -3.58 3.45
CA PHE A 18 3.73 -4.25 2.18
C PHE A 18 3.39 -5.73 2.35
N TYR A 19 2.70 -6.25 1.35
CA TYR A 19 2.18 -7.60 1.27
C TYR A 19 2.46 -8.15 -0.13
N PHE A 20 2.61 -9.47 -0.24
CA PHE A 20 2.72 -10.10 -1.54
C PHE A 20 1.37 -10.61 -2.02
N LEU A 21 1.01 -10.25 -3.23
CA LEU A 21 -0.14 -10.78 -3.94
C LEU A 21 0.34 -11.90 -4.86
N THR A 22 -0.13 -13.14 -4.61
CA THR A 22 0.27 -14.33 -5.37
C THR A 22 -0.87 -14.99 -6.12
N GLU A 23 -2.11 -14.76 -5.69
CA GLU A 23 -3.31 -15.34 -6.27
C GLU A 23 -4.55 -14.49 -5.93
N SER A 24 -5.65 -14.74 -6.67
CA SER A 24 -7.00 -14.24 -6.45
C SER A 24 -7.24 -12.73 -6.61
N GLY A 25 -8.48 -12.43 -6.89
CA GLY A 25 -9.00 -11.07 -6.95
C GLY A 25 -9.51 -10.60 -5.59
N THR A 26 -9.55 -9.30 -5.41
CA THR A 26 -10.29 -8.69 -4.31
C THR A 26 -11.69 -8.32 -4.76
N SER A 27 -12.66 -8.43 -3.86
CA SER A 27 -13.99 -7.85 -4.09
C SER A 27 -13.88 -6.33 -4.22
N ASP A 28 -14.88 -5.71 -4.85
CA ASP A 28 -14.97 -4.25 -4.98
C ASP A 28 -14.98 -3.59 -3.60
N HIS A 29 -13.95 -2.78 -3.32
CA HIS A 29 -13.74 -2.14 -2.04
C HIS A 29 -13.04 -0.78 -2.21
N TYR A 30 -12.92 -0.05 -1.14
CA TYR A 30 -12.13 1.17 -1.03
C TYR A 30 -11.66 1.29 0.43
N HIS A 31 -10.59 2.04 0.64
CA HIS A 31 -10.02 2.32 1.96
C HIS A 31 -9.31 3.66 1.95
N GLN A 32 -8.96 4.14 3.14
CA GLN A 32 -8.36 5.46 3.31
C GLN A 32 -6.88 5.50 2.92
N ASN A 33 -6.16 4.38 3.10
CA ASN A 33 -4.75 4.33 2.80
C ASN A 33 -4.52 4.19 1.29
N PRO A 34 -3.65 4.99 0.67
CA PRO A 34 -3.22 4.75 -0.69
C PRO A 34 -2.49 3.43 -0.81
N GLU A 35 -2.70 2.72 -1.91
CA GLU A 35 -2.02 1.47 -2.23
C GLU A 35 -1.18 1.61 -3.48
N LEU A 36 0.08 1.20 -3.39
CA LEU A 36 0.98 1.14 -4.54
C LEU A 36 1.22 -0.33 -4.89
N PHE A 37 0.91 -0.71 -6.12
CA PHE A 37 1.17 -2.04 -6.67
C PHE A 37 2.41 -1.99 -7.54
N TYR A 38 3.31 -2.93 -7.30
CA TYR A 38 4.49 -3.17 -8.10
C TYR A 38 4.52 -4.62 -8.56
N ILE A 39 4.48 -4.84 -9.88
CA ILE A 39 4.36 -6.16 -10.48
C ILE A 39 5.75 -6.78 -10.66
N LEU A 40 6.02 -7.84 -9.93
CA LEU A 40 7.29 -8.57 -9.97
C LEU A 40 7.29 -9.64 -11.07
N LYS A 41 6.16 -10.33 -11.27
CA LYS A 41 5.99 -11.35 -12.30
C LYS A 41 4.52 -11.49 -12.68
N GLY A 42 4.22 -11.81 -13.94
CA GLY A 42 2.86 -12.09 -14.43
C GLY A 42 2.07 -10.83 -14.76
N THR A 43 0.76 -10.91 -14.64
CA THR A 43 -0.18 -9.85 -15.03
C THR A 43 -1.23 -9.65 -13.95
N LEU A 44 -1.49 -8.38 -13.60
CA LEU A 44 -2.53 -7.95 -12.68
C LEU A 44 -3.49 -7.01 -13.41
N GLU A 45 -4.77 -7.33 -13.43
CA GLU A 45 -5.83 -6.42 -13.84
C GLU A 45 -6.29 -5.62 -12.61
N VAL A 46 -6.24 -4.30 -12.71
CA VAL A 46 -6.71 -3.37 -11.68
C VAL A 46 -7.79 -2.48 -12.26
N LYS A 47 -8.98 -2.54 -11.71
CA LYS A 47 -10.08 -1.62 -12.04
C LYS A 47 -10.15 -0.55 -10.98
N ILE A 48 -10.02 0.72 -11.38
CA ILE A 48 -10.13 1.89 -10.51
C ILE A 48 -11.28 2.74 -11.03
N ASP A 49 -12.34 2.91 -10.20
CA ASP A 49 -13.61 3.51 -10.62
C ASP A 49 -14.14 2.76 -11.87
N ASP A 50 -14.25 3.44 -13.04
CA ASP A 50 -14.72 2.86 -14.29
C ASP A 50 -13.59 2.46 -15.26
N LYS A 51 -12.34 2.63 -14.88
CA LYS A 51 -11.18 2.37 -15.75
C LYS A 51 -10.48 1.08 -15.36
N VAL A 52 -10.16 0.27 -16.36
CA VAL A 52 -9.41 -0.99 -16.20
C VAL A 52 -8.00 -0.80 -16.73
N TYR A 53 -7.01 -1.23 -15.94
CA TYR A 53 -5.60 -1.21 -16.27
C TYR A 53 -5.05 -2.63 -16.20
N GLU A 54 -4.38 -3.09 -17.25
CA GLU A 54 -3.62 -4.34 -17.25
C GLU A 54 -2.15 -4.04 -16.97
N LEU A 55 -1.69 -4.40 -15.79
CA LEU A 55 -0.33 -4.20 -15.32
C LEU A 55 0.49 -5.46 -15.62
N ARG A 56 1.70 -5.28 -16.12
CA ARG A 56 2.66 -6.33 -16.42
C ARG A 56 3.89 -6.18 -15.56
N GLN A 57 4.82 -7.10 -15.68
CA GLN A 57 6.09 -7.04 -14.96
C GLN A 57 6.73 -5.65 -15.07
N GLU A 58 7.23 -5.14 -13.93
CA GLU A 58 7.81 -3.79 -13.72
C GLU A 58 6.82 -2.62 -13.76
N ASP A 59 5.54 -2.87 -14.02
CA ASP A 59 4.56 -1.82 -13.92
C ASP A 59 4.26 -1.45 -12.47
N ILE A 60 4.00 -0.15 -12.27
CA ILE A 60 3.62 0.44 -11.00
C ILE A 60 2.32 1.19 -11.18
N VAL A 61 1.39 1.02 -10.24
CA VAL A 61 0.21 1.86 -10.10
C VAL A 61 -0.03 2.21 -8.65
N LEU A 62 -0.35 3.46 -8.37
CA LEU A 62 -0.81 3.91 -7.06
C LEU A 62 -2.30 4.20 -7.13
N ILE A 63 -3.06 3.55 -6.26
CA ILE A 63 -4.48 3.79 -6.02
C ILE A 63 -4.59 4.80 -4.89
N ASN A 64 -5.17 5.95 -5.19
CA ASN A 64 -5.34 7.00 -4.19
C ASN A 64 -6.35 6.63 -3.12
N ALA A 65 -6.23 7.28 -1.96
CA ALA A 65 -7.17 7.19 -0.86
C ALA A 65 -8.64 7.31 -1.32
N ASN A 66 -9.51 6.50 -0.77
CA ASN A 66 -10.96 6.50 -1.02
C ASN A 66 -11.35 6.24 -2.49
N LYS A 67 -10.47 5.64 -3.29
CA LYS A 67 -10.80 5.20 -4.64
C LYS A 67 -11.33 3.78 -4.65
N ARG A 68 -12.49 3.61 -5.28
CA ARG A 68 -13.12 2.32 -5.46
C ARG A 68 -12.33 1.48 -6.45
N HIS A 69 -11.98 0.25 -6.08
CA HIS A 69 -11.15 -0.59 -6.93
C HIS A 69 -11.38 -2.09 -6.71
N THR A 70 -11.01 -2.85 -7.74
CA THR A 70 -10.90 -4.32 -7.69
C THR A 70 -9.59 -4.73 -8.32
N MET A 71 -9.09 -5.89 -7.90
CA MET A 71 -7.88 -6.49 -8.46
C MET A 71 -8.16 -7.92 -8.86
N THR A 72 -7.62 -8.35 -9.99
CA THR A 72 -7.70 -9.73 -10.46
C THR A 72 -6.33 -10.16 -11.00
N GLY A 73 -5.65 -11.03 -10.25
CA GLY A 73 -4.38 -11.62 -10.68
C GLY A 73 -4.63 -12.82 -11.60
N LYS A 74 -3.85 -12.94 -12.68
CA LYS A 74 -3.80 -14.16 -13.49
C LYS A 74 -2.89 -15.18 -12.82
N GLU A 75 -3.07 -16.46 -13.14
CA GLU A 75 -2.25 -17.55 -12.60
C GLU A 75 -0.75 -17.25 -12.69
N GLY A 76 -0.03 -17.48 -11.62
CA GLY A 76 1.40 -17.22 -11.52
C GLY A 76 1.80 -15.77 -11.26
N ILE A 77 0.85 -14.87 -10.95
CA ILE A 77 1.13 -13.50 -10.51
C ILE A 77 2.02 -13.49 -9.27
N LEU A 78 2.95 -12.55 -9.26
CA LEU A 78 3.66 -12.11 -8.06
C LEU A 78 3.72 -10.59 -8.11
N ALA A 79 3.07 -9.94 -7.18
CA ALA A 79 3.09 -8.48 -7.04
C ALA A 79 3.35 -8.09 -5.59
N ALA A 80 4.02 -6.96 -5.39
CA ALA A 80 4.13 -6.33 -4.08
C ALA A 80 3.08 -5.22 -3.98
N ARG A 81 2.24 -5.27 -2.95
CA ARG A 81 1.27 -4.25 -2.58
C ARG A 81 1.80 -3.47 -1.40
N PHE A 82 2.06 -2.19 -1.56
CA PHE A 82 2.49 -1.29 -0.51
C PHE A 82 1.32 -0.43 -0.06
N GLU A 83 0.93 -0.56 1.19
CA GLU A 83 -0.07 0.29 1.83
C GLU A 83 0.64 1.45 2.52
N ILE A 84 0.22 2.68 2.22
CA ILE A 84 0.83 3.91 2.75
C ILE A 84 -0.11 4.49 3.80
N ASP A 85 0.37 4.68 5.03
CA ASP A 85 -0.41 5.33 6.07
C ASP A 85 -0.72 6.77 5.68
N PHE A 86 -1.97 6.99 5.24
CA PHE A 86 -2.42 8.29 4.77
C PHE A 86 -2.35 9.38 5.84
N HIS A 87 -2.68 9.02 7.09
CA HIS A 87 -2.67 9.98 8.20
C HIS A 87 -1.26 10.44 8.52
N LEU A 88 -0.33 9.49 8.64
CA LEU A 88 1.06 9.80 8.92
C LEU A 88 1.68 10.61 7.77
N LEU A 89 1.37 10.25 6.53
CA LEU A 89 1.85 11.00 5.36
C LEU A 89 1.26 12.42 5.33
N ALA A 90 -0.04 12.57 5.61
CA ALA A 90 -0.71 13.86 5.66
C ALA A 90 -0.17 14.75 6.80
N GLU A 91 0.19 14.17 7.94
CA GLU A 91 0.83 14.86 9.06
C GLU A 91 2.19 15.42 8.64
N TYR A 92 3.06 14.61 8.01
CA TYR A 92 4.35 15.08 7.47
C TYR A 92 4.20 16.14 6.40
N MET A 93 3.21 16.03 5.54
CA MET A 93 2.96 16.98 4.44
C MET A 93 2.22 18.24 4.90
N GLY A 94 1.66 18.26 6.12
CA GLY A 94 0.85 19.35 6.63
C GLY A 94 -0.44 19.59 5.82
N THR A 95 -0.92 18.59 5.08
CA THR A 95 -2.12 18.68 4.24
C THR A 95 -2.78 17.32 4.08
N MET A 96 -4.11 17.33 4.04
CA MET A 96 -4.92 16.14 3.72
C MET A 96 -5.20 15.99 2.21
N GLN A 97 -4.76 16.93 1.40
CA GLN A 97 -4.95 16.87 -0.06
C GLN A 97 -3.76 16.20 -0.71
N LEU A 98 -3.69 14.89 -0.53
CA LEU A 98 -2.67 14.06 -1.15
C LEU A 98 -3.34 13.28 -2.29
N LEU A 99 -3.10 13.72 -3.51
CA LEU A 99 -3.53 13.05 -4.72
C LEU A 99 -2.30 12.76 -5.57
N PHE A 100 -2.09 11.50 -5.90
CA PHE A 100 -0.94 11.06 -6.66
C PHE A 100 -1.33 10.70 -8.09
N TRP A 101 -0.49 11.07 -9.04
CA TRP A 101 -0.54 10.60 -10.42
C TRP A 101 0.65 9.67 -10.65
N CYS A 102 0.48 8.41 -10.30
CA CYS A 102 1.53 7.39 -10.38
C CYS A 102 0.95 6.13 -11.02
N ASN A 103 1.12 6.00 -12.34
CA ASN A 103 0.64 4.86 -13.12
C ASN A 103 1.47 4.74 -14.41
N THR A 104 2.34 3.72 -14.48
CA THR A 104 3.26 3.48 -15.62
C THR A 104 2.55 3.21 -16.94
N ILE A 105 1.27 2.78 -16.92
CA ILE A 105 0.50 2.52 -18.13
C ILE A 105 0.15 3.83 -18.86
N VAL A 106 -0.12 4.89 -18.10
CA VAL A 106 -0.63 6.17 -18.62
C VAL A 106 0.38 7.31 -18.52
N ASP A 107 1.43 7.15 -17.73
CA ASP A 107 2.45 8.17 -17.48
C ASP A 107 3.86 7.63 -17.77
N LYS A 108 4.73 8.51 -18.27
CA LYS A 108 6.15 8.22 -18.57
C LYS A 108 7.03 9.22 -17.83
N ASN A 109 7.32 8.91 -16.57
CA ASN A 109 8.18 9.73 -15.71
C ASN A 109 9.50 8.98 -15.42
N ALA A 110 10.63 9.66 -15.54
CA ALA A 110 11.94 9.06 -15.25
C ALA A 110 12.09 8.63 -13.77
N ALA A 111 11.33 9.24 -12.87
CA ALA A 111 11.33 8.88 -11.44
C ALA A 111 10.79 7.46 -11.16
N TYR A 112 10.12 6.81 -12.12
CA TYR A 112 9.73 5.40 -11.95
C TYR A 112 10.93 4.47 -11.78
N ASP A 113 12.05 4.74 -12.44
CA ASP A 113 13.25 3.91 -12.32
C ASP A 113 13.90 4.05 -10.93
N GLU A 114 13.86 5.26 -10.37
CA GLU A 114 14.32 5.49 -8.99
C GLU A 114 13.37 4.83 -7.99
N LEU A 115 12.06 4.96 -8.21
CA LEU A 115 11.06 4.32 -7.37
C LEU A 115 11.22 2.79 -7.37
N ARG A 116 11.37 2.15 -8.55
CA ARG A 116 11.63 0.71 -8.66
C ARG A 116 12.83 0.26 -7.84
N LYS A 117 13.95 1.00 -7.95
CA LYS A 117 15.16 0.68 -7.18
C LYS A 117 14.91 0.67 -5.67
N VAL A 118 14.18 1.66 -5.16
CA VAL A 118 13.87 1.74 -3.74
C VAL A 118 12.90 0.63 -3.32
N LEU A 119 11.89 0.32 -4.13
CA LEU A 119 10.96 -0.79 -3.87
C LEU A 119 11.72 -2.13 -3.85
N ASP A 120 12.63 -2.37 -4.79
CA ASP A 120 13.47 -3.58 -4.79
C ASP A 120 14.36 -3.67 -3.54
N GLN A 121 14.94 -2.55 -3.08
CA GLN A 121 15.73 -2.50 -1.84
C GLN A 121 14.85 -2.80 -0.61
N ILE A 122 13.60 -2.31 -0.56
CA ILE A 122 12.66 -2.65 0.51
C ILE A 122 12.41 -4.16 0.52
N LEU A 123 12.13 -4.76 -0.64
CA LEU A 123 11.87 -6.18 -0.76
C LEU A 123 13.08 -7.02 -0.37
N ALA A 124 14.28 -6.65 -0.82
CA ALA A 124 15.52 -7.33 -0.44
C ALA A 124 15.77 -7.24 1.06
N ARG A 125 15.67 -6.03 1.62
CA ARG A 125 15.95 -5.75 3.04
C ARG A 125 14.99 -6.44 4.00
N TYR A 126 13.75 -6.62 3.60
CA TYR A 126 12.72 -7.29 4.41
C TYR A 126 13.10 -8.73 4.78
N PHE A 127 13.77 -9.45 3.87
CA PHE A 127 14.17 -10.82 4.11
C PHE A 127 15.52 -10.97 4.84
N GLU A 128 16.25 -9.88 5.02
CA GLU A 128 17.47 -9.86 5.82
C GLU A 128 17.09 -9.68 7.29
N ARG A 129 17.31 -10.74 8.10
CA ARG A 129 16.99 -10.72 9.54
C ARG A 129 18.22 -10.28 10.32
N ASP A 130 18.38 -9.00 10.52
CA ASP A 130 19.37 -8.44 11.44
C ASP A 130 18.75 -7.40 12.39
N GLU A 131 19.50 -7.05 13.45
CA GLU A 131 19.03 -6.09 14.48
C GLU A 131 18.80 -4.67 13.94
N LYS A 132 19.39 -4.30 12.81
CA LYS A 132 19.28 -2.98 12.17
C LYS A 132 18.17 -2.92 11.12
N GLY A 133 17.62 -4.04 10.70
CA GLY A 133 16.68 -4.15 9.60
C GLY A 133 15.46 -3.25 9.70
N ALA A 134 14.94 -3.06 10.91
CA ALA A 134 13.79 -2.18 11.12
C ALA A 134 14.10 -0.70 10.83
N PHE A 135 15.29 -0.22 11.17
CA PHE A 135 15.70 1.17 10.88
C PHE A 135 15.95 1.36 9.39
N ASP A 136 16.62 0.40 8.75
CA ASP A 136 16.91 0.47 7.32
C ASP A 136 15.63 0.42 6.49
N LEU A 137 14.67 -0.45 6.84
CA LEU A 137 13.36 -0.49 6.20
C LEU A 137 12.59 0.82 6.35
N ASN A 138 12.56 1.41 7.54
CA ASN A 138 11.90 2.69 7.75
C ASN A 138 12.57 3.79 6.91
N ALA A 139 13.90 3.83 6.82
CA ALA A 139 14.62 4.78 5.97
C ALA A 139 14.21 4.63 4.49
N LEU A 140 14.12 3.39 4.00
CA LEU A 140 13.65 3.11 2.64
C LEU A 140 12.19 3.48 2.42
N TYR A 141 11.30 3.28 3.40
CA TYR A 141 9.91 3.73 3.32
C TYR A 141 9.81 5.25 3.19
N PHE A 142 10.59 6.00 3.96
CA PHE A 142 10.65 7.46 3.84
C PHE A 142 11.24 7.90 2.50
N GLN A 143 12.23 7.17 1.96
CA GLN A 143 12.78 7.45 0.64
C GLN A 143 11.74 7.20 -0.46
N ALA A 144 10.99 6.11 -0.41
CA ALA A 144 9.89 5.85 -1.34
C ALA A 144 8.81 6.95 -1.25
N ALA A 145 8.41 7.34 -0.03
CA ALA A 145 7.45 8.43 0.17
C ALA A 145 7.98 9.77 -0.36
N HIS A 146 9.28 10.04 -0.20
CA HIS A 146 9.92 11.24 -0.75
C HIS A 146 9.85 11.25 -2.29
N ILE A 147 10.15 10.14 -2.95
CA ILE A 147 10.05 10.02 -4.42
C ILE A 147 8.59 10.23 -4.85
N LEU A 148 7.63 9.60 -4.17
CA LEU A 148 6.20 9.73 -4.47
C LEU A 148 5.72 11.19 -4.33
N THR A 149 6.07 11.84 -3.22
CA THR A 149 5.62 13.21 -2.95
C THR A 149 6.31 14.26 -3.82
N SER A 150 7.58 14.02 -4.21
CA SER A 150 8.34 14.95 -5.04
C SER A 150 8.01 14.85 -6.53
N ASN A 151 7.65 13.67 -7.03
CA ASN A 151 7.52 13.45 -8.48
C ASN A 151 6.10 13.10 -8.94
N PHE A 152 5.27 12.55 -8.06
CA PHE A 152 3.96 12.03 -8.43
C PHE A 152 2.80 12.70 -7.69
N LEU A 153 3.08 13.50 -6.66
CA LEU A 153 2.04 14.29 -5.99
C LEU A 153 1.52 15.35 -6.95
N ILE A 154 0.22 15.37 -7.15
CA ILE A 154 -0.44 16.44 -7.92
C ILE A 154 -0.47 17.69 -7.05
N ASN A 155 0.41 18.63 -7.35
CA ASN A 155 0.41 19.94 -6.73
C ASN A 155 -0.60 20.84 -7.46
N MET A 156 -1.19 21.81 -6.75
CA MET A 156 -2.02 22.85 -7.37
C MET A 156 -1.23 23.73 -8.35
N ASP A 157 0.11 23.66 -8.33
CA ASP A 157 1.02 24.33 -9.27
C ASP A 157 1.34 23.50 -10.52
N ASP A 158 0.78 22.29 -10.63
CA ASP A 158 0.98 21.42 -11.77
C ASP A 158 0.39 22.08 -13.03
N SER A 159 1.15 22.07 -14.12
CA SER A 159 0.75 22.64 -15.43
C SER A 159 -0.57 22.08 -15.98
N ARG A 160 -0.97 20.90 -15.51
CA ARG A 160 -2.30 20.31 -15.78
C ARG A 160 -3.45 21.14 -15.22
N PHE A 161 -3.17 22.09 -14.30
CA PHE A 161 -4.10 23.05 -13.69
C PHE A 161 -3.71 24.50 -14.01
N GLU A 162 -3.01 24.75 -15.11
CA GLU A 162 -2.49 26.08 -15.53
C GLU A 162 -3.54 27.21 -15.62
N ASN A 163 -4.83 26.86 -15.64
CA ASN A 163 -5.92 27.84 -15.67
C ASN A 163 -6.30 28.40 -14.28
N TRP A 164 -5.55 28.09 -13.22
CA TRP A 164 -5.84 28.62 -11.89
C TRP A 164 -5.01 29.87 -11.60
N ASP A 165 -5.70 31.02 -11.52
CA ASP A 165 -5.12 32.27 -11.07
C ASP A 165 -4.48 32.11 -9.66
N SER A 166 -3.31 32.73 -9.45
CA SER A 166 -2.56 32.73 -8.19
C SER A 166 -3.41 33.15 -6.97
N GLN A 167 -4.35 34.10 -7.17
CA GLN A 167 -5.29 34.49 -6.13
C GLN A 167 -6.27 33.39 -5.73
N ASN A 168 -6.71 32.59 -6.69
CA ASN A 168 -7.56 31.43 -6.40
C ASN A 168 -6.84 30.39 -5.54
N ARG A 169 -5.57 30.11 -5.82
CA ARG A 169 -4.74 29.18 -5.03
C ARG A 169 -4.59 29.65 -3.57
N ILE A 170 -4.25 30.93 -3.38
CA ILE A 170 -4.11 31.52 -2.04
C ILE A 170 -5.44 31.44 -1.28
N ARG A 171 -6.56 31.73 -1.95
CA ARG A 171 -7.89 31.70 -1.33
C ARG A 171 -8.27 30.27 -0.89
N ILE A 172 -8.06 29.27 -1.73
CA ILE A 172 -8.32 27.88 -1.38
C ILE A 172 -7.47 27.47 -0.18
N LYS A 173 -6.16 27.76 -0.20
CA LYS A 173 -5.25 27.46 0.92
C LYS A 173 -5.72 28.13 2.22
N ASN A 174 -6.19 29.37 2.16
CA ASN A 174 -6.74 30.07 3.34
C ASN A 174 -8.01 29.40 3.87
N ILE A 175 -8.91 28.95 2.98
CA ILE A 175 -10.12 28.19 3.36
C ILE A 175 -9.74 26.90 4.08
N GLN A 176 -8.81 26.14 3.51
CA GLN A 176 -8.35 24.88 4.05
C GLN A 176 -7.66 25.05 5.41
N ASN A 177 -6.73 25.99 5.50
CA ASN A 177 -6.03 26.32 6.75
C ASN A 177 -7.00 26.74 7.85
N TYR A 178 -8.03 27.53 7.50
CA TYR A 178 -9.04 27.93 8.48
C TYR A 178 -9.83 26.74 9.01
N ILE A 179 -10.29 25.86 8.14
CA ILE A 179 -11.04 24.66 8.52
C ILE A 179 -10.16 23.73 9.33
N GLN A 180 -8.92 23.50 8.89
CA GLN A 180 -7.96 22.63 9.60
C GLN A 180 -7.63 23.16 11.02
N ALA A 181 -7.49 24.45 11.17
CA ALA A 181 -7.19 25.05 12.47
C ALA A 181 -8.40 25.12 13.44
N ASN A 182 -9.64 24.96 12.93
CA ASN A 182 -10.85 25.19 13.71
C ASN A 182 -11.86 24.04 13.65
N TYR A 183 -11.52 22.87 13.09
CA TYR A 183 -12.47 21.78 12.83
C TYR A 183 -13.17 21.25 14.09
N GLN A 184 -12.50 21.30 15.24
CA GLN A 184 -13.07 20.89 16.53
C GLN A 184 -14.16 21.82 17.04
N SER A 185 -14.16 23.07 16.57
CA SER A 185 -15.13 24.08 16.95
C SER A 185 -16.39 24.01 16.06
N GLN A 186 -17.48 24.61 16.54
CA GLN A 186 -18.69 24.76 15.74
C GLN A 186 -18.54 25.92 14.76
N ILE A 187 -17.83 25.67 13.66
CA ILE A 187 -17.63 26.66 12.59
C ILE A 187 -18.71 26.55 11.51
N SER A 188 -19.07 27.67 10.93
CA SER A 188 -20.08 27.78 9.86
C SER A 188 -19.49 28.38 8.59
N LEU A 189 -20.18 28.17 7.47
CA LEU A 189 -19.86 28.85 6.21
C LEU A 189 -19.91 30.39 6.38
N ASN A 190 -20.81 30.88 7.24
CA ASN A 190 -20.96 32.31 7.53
C ASN A 190 -19.70 32.89 8.20
N ASP A 191 -19.14 32.18 9.18
CA ASP A 191 -17.93 32.63 9.88
C ASP A 191 -16.76 32.75 8.91
N LEU A 192 -16.61 31.74 8.03
CA LEU A 192 -15.58 31.74 7.00
C LEU A 192 -15.81 32.83 5.96
N ALA A 193 -17.06 33.07 5.54
CA ALA A 193 -17.41 34.13 4.59
C ALA A 193 -17.11 35.53 5.14
N GLN A 194 -17.46 35.79 6.40
CA GLN A 194 -17.12 37.03 7.08
C GLN A 194 -15.61 37.28 7.14
N ARG A 195 -14.85 36.23 7.50
CA ARG A 195 -13.38 36.30 7.58
C ARG A 195 -12.72 36.60 6.24
N LEU A 196 -13.29 36.09 5.15
CA LEU A 196 -12.78 36.27 3.79
C LEU A 196 -13.37 37.49 3.08
N TYR A 197 -14.25 38.24 3.74
CA TYR A 197 -15.00 39.39 3.16
C TYR A 197 -15.81 38.99 1.93
N LEU A 198 -16.45 37.79 1.98
CA LEU A 198 -17.24 37.23 0.89
C LEU A 198 -18.70 37.02 1.32
N SER A 199 -19.61 36.97 0.35
CA SER A 199 -20.99 36.55 0.62
C SER A 199 -21.05 35.02 0.75
N ASN A 200 -21.98 34.52 1.60
CA ASN A 200 -22.20 33.05 1.77
C ASN A 200 -22.52 32.36 0.45
N ALA A 201 -23.34 33.02 -0.42
CA ALA A 201 -23.73 32.45 -1.71
C ALA A 201 -22.52 32.31 -2.66
N TYR A 202 -21.63 33.30 -2.67
CA TYR A 202 -20.41 33.23 -3.46
C TYR A 202 -19.46 32.15 -2.93
N LEU A 203 -19.20 32.18 -1.62
CA LEU A 203 -18.28 31.22 -1.00
C LEU A 203 -18.74 29.76 -1.15
N SER A 204 -20.03 29.48 -1.00
CA SER A 204 -20.62 28.16 -1.22
C SER A 204 -20.37 27.64 -2.63
N LYS A 205 -20.65 28.46 -3.64
CA LYS A 205 -20.39 28.12 -5.05
C LYS A 205 -18.90 27.94 -5.32
N TYR A 206 -18.08 28.81 -4.72
CA TYR A 206 -16.64 28.81 -4.87
C TYR A 206 -16.01 27.52 -4.33
N ILE A 207 -16.40 27.12 -3.10
CA ILE A 207 -15.93 25.88 -2.47
C ILE A 207 -16.34 24.67 -3.32
N LYS A 208 -17.62 24.59 -3.71
CA LYS A 208 -18.12 23.46 -4.50
C LYS A 208 -17.42 23.38 -5.88
N LYS A 209 -17.16 24.52 -6.53
CA LYS A 209 -16.46 24.55 -7.81
C LYS A 209 -15.00 24.09 -7.70
N ASN A 210 -14.27 24.51 -6.67
CA ASN A 210 -12.82 24.33 -6.57
C ASN A 210 -12.42 23.09 -5.74
N LEU A 211 -13.23 22.66 -4.74
CA LEU A 211 -12.96 21.47 -3.94
C LEU A 211 -13.85 20.27 -4.33
N GLY A 212 -14.80 20.45 -5.27
CA GLY A 212 -15.71 19.38 -5.70
C GLY A 212 -16.81 19.02 -4.69
N MET A 213 -16.80 19.61 -3.49
CA MET A 213 -17.69 19.30 -2.38
C MET A 213 -18.17 20.56 -1.65
N THR A 214 -19.21 20.43 -0.84
CA THR A 214 -19.72 21.54 -0.02
C THR A 214 -18.80 21.81 1.18
N PHE A 215 -18.98 22.98 1.82
CA PHE A 215 -18.27 23.32 3.06
C PHE A 215 -18.46 22.28 4.16
N ILE A 216 -19.70 21.81 4.34
CA ILE A 216 -20.03 20.81 5.38
C ILE A 216 -19.39 19.45 5.07
N GLU A 217 -19.42 19.02 3.82
CA GLU A 217 -18.74 17.78 3.40
C GLU A 217 -17.23 17.88 3.64
N TYR A 218 -16.61 18.98 3.29
CA TYR A 218 -15.18 19.20 3.54
C TYR A 218 -14.84 19.23 5.04
N LEU A 219 -15.62 19.98 5.84
CA LEU A 219 -15.45 20.03 7.29
C LEU A 219 -15.62 18.65 7.93
N ASN A 220 -16.63 17.88 7.51
CA ASN A 220 -16.84 16.53 7.99
C ASN A 220 -15.67 15.60 7.62
N ASN A 221 -15.13 15.71 6.41
CA ASN A 221 -13.97 14.93 6.00
C ASN A 221 -12.74 15.24 6.87
N VAL A 222 -12.50 16.51 7.20
CA VAL A 222 -11.42 16.90 8.13
C VAL A 222 -11.64 16.31 9.53
N ARG A 223 -12.86 16.38 10.05
CA ARG A 223 -13.23 15.81 11.36
C ARG A 223 -13.10 14.29 11.39
N LEU A 224 -13.57 13.63 10.34
CA LEU A 224 -13.46 12.17 10.19
C LEU A 224 -12.01 11.74 10.12
N PHE A 225 -11.18 12.48 9.41
CA PHE A 225 -9.76 12.22 9.33
C PHE A 225 -9.13 12.07 10.72
N HIS A 226 -9.32 13.05 11.60
CA HIS A 226 -8.78 12.98 12.96
C HIS A 226 -9.49 11.93 13.84
N ALA A 227 -10.81 11.75 13.65
CA ALA A 227 -11.58 10.77 14.43
C ALA A 227 -11.16 9.33 14.14
N VAL A 228 -10.74 9.01 12.92
CA VAL A 228 -10.30 7.65 12.55
C VAL A 228 -9.08 7.21 13.34
N ASP A 229 -8.10 8.09 13.54
CA ASP A 229 -6.94 7.78 14.39
C ASP A 229 -7.37 7.42 15.82
N GLU A 230 -8.30 8.16 16.40
CA GLU A 230 -8.80 7.85 17.73
C GLU A 230 -9.63 6.54 17.76
N ILE A 231 -10.33 6.21 16.67
CA ILE A 231 -11.03 4.93 16.53
C ILE A 231 -10.04 3.77 16.52
N LEU A 232 -8.93 3.89 15.79
CA LEU A 232 -7.96 2.82 15.59
C LEU A 232 -7.03 2.63 16.78
N TYR A 233 -6.53 3.73 17.34
CA TYR A 233 -5.40 3.70 18.27
C TYR A 233 -5.78 4.02 19.71
N THR A 234 -7.07 4.19 20.03
CA THR A 234 -7.53 4.44 21.40
C THR A 234 -8.75 3.61 21.77
N GLU A 235 -8.90 3.36 23.07
CA GLU A 235 -10.10 2.72 23.65
C GLU A 235 -11.22 3.72 23.94
N LYS A 236 -11.12 4.97 23.47
CA LYS A 236 -12.16 5.99 23.67
C LYS A 236 -13.50 5.52 23.13
N ASN A 237 -14.57 5.86 23.84
CA ASN A 237 -15.94 5.64 23.38
C ASN A 237 -16.21 6.46 22.11
N ILE A 238 -16.89 5.85 21.12
CA ILE A 238 -17.25 6.48 19.84
C ILE A 238 -17.97 7.83 20.01
N THR A 239 -18.82 7.96 21.07
CA THR A 239 -19.49 9.23 21.36
C THR A 239 -18.50 10.33 21.78
N HIS A 240 -17.51 10.01 22.58
CA HIS A 240 -16.46 10.95 22.97
C HIS A 240 -15.59 11.35 21.78
N ILE A 241 -15.19 10.39 20.95
CA ILE A 241 -14.44 10.66 19.72
C ILE A 241 -15.21 11.63 18.81
N ALA A 242 -16.54 11.42 18.64
CA ALA A 242 -17.37 12.29 17.84
C ALA A 242 -17.33 13.76 18.33
N LEU A 243 -17.51 13.95 19.65
CA LEU A 243 -17.56 15.29 20.26
C LEU A 243 -16.18 15.96 20.28
N ASP A 244 -15.12 15.23 20.62
CA ASP A 244 -13.74 15.72 20.63
C ASP A 244 -13.30 16.20 19.24
N ASN A 245 -13.80 15.57 18.18
CA ASN A 245 -13.55 15.94 16.78
C ASN A 245 -14.58 16.94 16.21
N GLY A 246 -15.37 17.60 17.08
CA GLY A 246 -16.21 18.73 16.72
C GLY A 246 -17.54 18.35 16.06
N PHE A 247 -17.95 17.08 16.03
CA PHE A 247 -19.29 16.73 15.58
C PHE A 247 -20.35 17.19 16.60
N PRO A 248 -21.47 17.76 16.17
CA PRO A 248 -22.48 18.26 17.09
C PRO A 248 -23.17 17.15 17.88
N THR A 249 -23.23 15.95 17.32
CA THR A 249 -23.80 14.77 17.96
C THR A 249 -23.12 13.49 17.45
N SER A 250 -23.17 12.43 18.26
CA SER A 250 -22.72 11.09 17.84
C SER A 250 -23.51 10.55 16.63
N ALA A 251 -24.79 10.93 16.49
CA ALA A 251 -25.60 10.55 15.33
C ALA A 251 -25.10 11.23 14.04
N ALA A 252 -24.74 12.53 14.10
CA ALA A 252 -24.17 13.25 12.97
C ALA A 252 -22.82 12.65 12.56
N PHE A 253 -22.00 12.30 13.53
CA PHE A 253 -20.74 11.59 13.30
C PHE A 253 -20.97 10.24 12.61
N THR A 254 -21.82 9.38 13.18
CA THR A 254 -22.11 8.05 12.63
C THR A 254 -22.64 8.13 11.20
N LYS A 255 -23.50 9.14 10.93
CA LYS A 255 -24.01 9.39 9.57
C LYS A 255 -22.87 9.75 8.62
N ALA A 256 -22.08 10.77 8.95
CA ALA A 256 -20.94 11.20 8.12
C ALA A 256 -19.91 10.07 7.92
N PHE A 257 -19.68 9.28 8.97
CA PHE A 257 -18.76 8.14 8.90
C PHE A 257 -19.29 7.06 7.93
N ARG A 258 -20.58 6.71 8.00
CA ARG A 258 -21.19 5.75 7.06
C ARG A 258 -21.20 6.25 5.62
N GLU A 259 -21.37 7.55 5.40
CA GLU A 259 -21.31 8.14 4.06
C GLU A 259 -19.91 8.06 3.46
N SER A 260 -18.87 8.13 4.30
CA SER A 260 -17.45 8.10 3.86
C SER A 260 -16.83 6.71 3.87
N TYR A 261 -17.18 5.87 4.86
CA TYR A 261 -16.58 4.54 5.10
C TYR A 261 -17.55 3.37 4.87
N HIS A 262 -18.80 3.63 4.49
CA HIS A 262 -19.92 2.69 4.22
C HIS A 262 -20.20 1.66 5.33
N GLU A 263 -19.63 1.86 6.51
CA GLU A 263 -19.85 1.05 7.71
C GLU A 263 -19.91 1.94 8.96
N ALA A 264 -20.38 1.41 10.07
CA ALA A 264 -20.45 2.17 11.33
C ALA A 264 -19.05 2.26 11.99
N PRO A 265 -18.74 3.35 12.75
CA PRO A 265 -17.45 3.50 13.42
C PRO A 265 -17.05 2.32 14.32
N SER A 266 -18.02 1.73 15.03
CA SER A 266 -17.78 0.55 15.89
C SER A 266 -17.50 -0.73 15.10
N GLU A 267 -18.13 -0.88 13.95
CA GLU A 267 -17.88 -2.00 13.02
C GLU A 267 -16.51 -1.86 12.39
N TYR A 268 -16.16 -0.65 11.97
CA TYR A 268 -14.84 -0.31 11.44
C TYR A 268 -13.73 -0.63 12.45
N ARG A 269 -13.84 -0.17 13.72
CA ARG A 269 -12.90 -0.51 14.80
C ARG A 269 -12.72 -2.02 14.94
N ARG A 270 -13.83 -2.76 15.04
CA ARG A 270 -13.78 -4.23 15.21
C ARG A 270 -13.16 -4.95 14.02
N LYS A 271 -13.41 -4.46 12.81
CA LYS A 271 -12.85 -5.02 11.59
C LYS A 271 -11.33 -4.80 11.53
N MET A 272 -10.86 -3.60 11.85
CA MET A 272 -9.43 -3.28 11.84
C MET A 272 -8.66 -4.05 12.92
N GLN A 273 -9.23 -4.23 14.12
CA GLN A 273 -8.65 -5.11 15.14
C GLN A 273 -8.56 -6.59 14.70
N LYS A 274 -9.46 -7.06 13.83
CA LYS A 274 -9.37 -8.40 13.24
C LYS A 274 -8.30 -8.45 12.14
N ILE A 275 -8.16 -7.41 11.35
CA ILE A 275 -7.12 -7.32 10.30
C ILE A 275 -5.73 -7.36 10.94
N GLU A 276 -5.51 -6.73 12.09
CA GLU A 276 -4.24 -6.88 12.84
C GLU A 276 -3.94 -8.33 13.24
N GLN A 277 -4.96 -9.15 13.48
CA GLN A 277 -4.80 -10.60 13.71
C GLN A 277 -4.54 -11.35 12.39
N GLU A 278 -5.18 -10.96 11.29
CA GLU A 278 -4.97 -11.54 9.95
C GLU A 278 -3.62 -11.16 9.35
N GLU A 279 -3.01 -10.01 9.72
CA GLU A 279 -1.61 -9.65 9.36
C GLU A 279 -0.58 -10.69 9.83
N HIS A 280 -0.90 -11.44 10.88
CA HIS A 280 -0.04 -12.54 11.32
C HIS A 280 -0.04 -13.69 10.29
N ASP A 281 -1.17 -13.96 9.67
CA ASP A 281 -1.34 -14.97 8.62
C ASP A 281 -0.67 -14.52 7.30
N GLU A 282 -0.70 -13.22 6.99
CA GLU A 282 -0.01 -12.65 5.81
C GLU A 282 1.51 -12.66 5.96
N LYS A 283 2.05 -12.48 7.16
CA LYS A 283 3.48 -12.69 7.43
C LYS A 283 3.91 -14.13 7.16
N GLU A 284 3.06 -15.10 7.51
CA GLU A 284 3.31 -16.51 7.21
C GLU A 284 3.28 -16.77 5.69
N LEU A 285 2.38 -16.11 4.95
CA LEU A 285 2.32 -16.19 3.49
C LEU A 285 3.56 -15.59 2.82
N ASN A 286 4.06 -14.46 3.35
CA ASN A 286 5.30 -13.85 2.89
C ASN A 286 6.50 -14.79 3.08
N GLU A 287 6.57 -15.49 4.19
CA GLU A 287 7.64 -16.48 4.44
C GLU A 287 7.53 -17.68 3.47
N LYS A 288 6.32 -18.16 3.17
CA LYS A 288 6.11 -19.22 2.17
C LYS A 288 6.55 -18.81 0.76
N ASN A 289 6.44 -17.54 0.41
CA ASN A 289 6.86 -17.02 -0.89
C ASN A 289 8.32 -16.51 -0.90
N ARG A 290 9.01 -16.55 0.21
CA ARG A 290 10.34 -15.97 0.40
C ARG A 290 11.33 -16.38 -0.68
N ASP A 291 11.50 -17.67 -0.92
CA ASP A 291 12.50 -18.17 -1.88
C ASP A 291 12.18 -17.76 -3.32
N ARG A 292 10.90 -17.69 -3.66
CA ARG A 292 10.42 -17.22 -4.96
C ARG A 292 10.74 -15.73 -5.18
N ILE A 293 10.59 -14.91 -4.14
CA ILE A 293 10.87 -13.48 -4.17
C ILE A 293 12.37 -13.22 -4.20
N ILE A 294 13.13 -13.90 -3.35
CA ILE A 294 14.60 -13.79 -3.32
C ILE A 294 15.21 -14.21 -4.66
N SER A 295 14.71 -15.28 -5.29
CA SER A 295 15.18 -15.67 -6.61
C SER A 295 14.91 -14.60 -7.67
N TYR A 296 13.76 -13.97 -7.63
CA TYR A 296 13.43 -12.85 -8.53
C TYR A 296 14.38 -11.65 -8.33
N LEU A 297 14.62 -11.23 -7.08
CA LEU A 297 15.49 -10.10 -6.76
C LEU A 297 16.94 -10.37 -7.17
N ARG A 298 17.47 -11.59 -6.97
CA ARG A 298 18.83 -11.99 -7.36
C ARG A 298 19.03 -11.99 -8.88
N ILE A 299 18.03 -12.41 -9.65
CA ILE A 299 18.05 -12.37 -11.11
C ILE A 299 18.17 -10.92 -11.59
N ARG A 300 17.46 -10.01 -10.95
CA ARG A 300 17.46 -8.59 -11.31
C ARG A 300 18.75 -7.87 -10.98
N GLU A 301 19.39 -8.15 -9.85
CA GLU A 301 20.70 -7.60 -9.48
C GLU A 301 21.80 -7.99 -10.47
N LYS A 302 21.72 -9.17 -11.07
CA LYS A 302 22.68 -9.66 -12.04
C LYS A 302 22.52 -9.12 -13.46
N GLY A 303 21.43 -8.35 -13.71
CA GLY A 303 21.12 -7.81 -15.04
C GLY A 303 20.74 -8.85 -16.09
N GLU A 304 20.56 -10.09 -15.68
CA GLU A 304 20.08 -11.16 -16.54
C GLU A 304 18.55 -11.15 -16.47
N ILE A 305 17.92 -10.53 -17.46
CA ILE A 305 16.48 -10.78 -17.71
C ILE A 305 16.42 -12.18 -18.34
N PRO A 306 15.91 -13.21 -17.65
CA PRO A 306 15.70 -14.48 -18.33
C PRO A 306 14.60 -14.23 -19.36
N GLU A 307 14.91 -14.44 -20.63
CA GLU A 307 13.83 -14.81 -21.57
C GLU A 307 13.05 -15.91 -20.92
N VAL A 308 11.74 -15.67 -20.73
CA VAL A 308 10.82 -16.60 -20.09
C VAL A 308 10.74 -17.85 -20.97
N SER A 309 11.65 -18.77 -20.81
CA SER A 309 11.34 -20.17 -21.07
C SER A 309 10.38 -20.58 -19.96
N SER A 310 9.24 -21.09 -20.37
CA SER A 310 8.24 -21.70 -19.48
C SER A 310 8.82 -22.96 -18.84
N GLU A 311 9.73 -22.79 -17.88
CA GLU A 311 10.17 -23.89 -17.01
C GLU A 311 9.16 -23.97 -15.87
N GLU A 312 8.24 -24.91 -15.98
CA GLU A 312 7.40 -25.31 -14.87
C GLU A 312 8.32 -25.81 -13.73
N LEU A 313 8.27 -25.14 -12.58
CA LEU A 313 8.85 -25.66 -11.35
C LEU A 313 8.02 -26.88 -10.93
N CYS A 314 8.56 -28.08 -11.19
CA CYS A 314 8.00 -29.31 -10.67
C CYS A 314 8.50 -29.55 -9.26
N ASP A 315 7.63 -29.52 -8.27
CA ASP A 315 7.91 -30.04 -6.94
C ASP A 315 7.95 -31.56 -7.01
N VAL A 316 9.14 -32.15 -6.86
CA VAL A 316 9.33 -33.58 -6.86
C VAL A 316 9.22 -34.11 -5.42
N TYR A 317 8.07 -34.64 -5.06
CA TYR A 317 7.91 -35.39 -3.81
C TYR A 317 8.44 -36.82 -4.00
N ALA A 318 9.51 -37.17 -3.32
CA ALA A 318 10.21 -38.45 -3.47
C ALA A 318 9.39 -39.69 -3.03
N ASP A 319 8.28 -39.51 -2.33
CA ASP A 319 7.38 -40.53 -1.80
C ASP A 319 6.20 -40.88 -2.71
N LYS A 320 5.97 -40.12 -3.81
CA LYS A 320 4.85 -40.30 -4.75
C LYS A 320 5.33 -40.44 -6.20
N SER A 321 6.23 -41.40 -6.49
CA SER A 321 6.66 -41.60 -7.87
C SER A 321 5.84 -42.70 -8.56
N GLU A 322 4.94 -42.33 -9.46
CA GLU A 322 4.46 -43.20 -10.52
C GLU A 322 5.46 -43.25 -11.68
N LYS A 323 5.67 -44.44 -12.26
CA LYS A 323 6.60 -44.60 -13.39
C LYS A 323 6.10 -43.86 -14.62
N HIS A 324 6.66 -42.68 -14.93
CA HIS A 324 6.54 -42.08 -16.23
C HIS A 324 7.69 -42.46 -17.16
N THR A 325 7.35 -42.96 -18.33
CA THR A 325 8.28 -43.61 -19.29
C THR A 325 8.99 -42.66 -20.25
N SER A 326 8.93 -41.33 -20.08
CA SER A 326 9.69 -40.40 -20.92
C SER A 326 9.99 -39.10 -20.22
N CYS A 327 11.10 -39.00 -19.51
CA CYS A 327 11.68 -37.72 -19.11
C CYS A 327 12.85 -37.42 -20.03
N THR A 328 12.70 -36.39 -20.87
CA THR A 328 13.74 -35.95 -21.82
C THR A 328 14.81 -35.07 -21.18
N TYR A 329 14.64 -34.70 -19.91
CA TYR A 329 15.59 -33.82 -19.20
C TYR A 329 16.66 -34.65 -18.47
N ARG A 330 17.92 -34.37 -18.82
CA ARG A 330 19.11 -35.07 -18.25
C ARG A 330 19.82 -34.26 -17.15
N ALA A 331 19.30 -33.12 -16.74
CA ALA A 331 19.88 -32.26 -15.72
C ALA A 331 18.85 -31.79 -14.70
N CYS A 332 19.22 -31.72 -13.42
CA CYS A 332 18.46 -31.14 -12.34
C CYS A 332 19.25 -30.00 -11.72
N ASN A 333 18.61 -28.89 -11.44
CA ASN A 333 19.21 -27.80 -10.70
C ASN A 333 18.94 -28.00 -9.20
N ILE A 334 20.00 -28.06 -8.39
CA ILE A 334 19.90 -28.39 -6.95
C ILE A 334 20.15 -27.15 -6.07
N GLY A 335 20.19 -25.97 -6.61
CA GLY A 335 20.46 -24.74 -5.86
C GLY A 335 21.97 -24.45 -5.71
N ASP A 336 22.37 -23.92 -4.55
CA ASP A 336 23.75 -23.51 -4.31
C ASP A 336 24.69 -24.65 -3.90
N VAL A 337 26.00 -24.42 -4.01
CA VAL A 337 27.05 -25.39 -3.71
C VAL A 337 27.04 -25.83 -2.24
N TYR A 338 26.54 -25.01 -1.32
CA TYR A 338 26.50 -25.33 0.11
C TYR A 338 25.41 -26.36 0.44
N SER A 339 24.29 -26.32 -0.27
CA SER A 339 23.25 -27.33 -0.14
C SER A 339 23.73 -28.72 -0.54
N ILE A 340 24.63 -28.81 -1.52
CA ILE A 340 25.23 -30.09 -1.98
C ILE A 340 26.18 -30.71 -0.94
N LEU A 341 26.73 -29.92 -0.03
CA LEU A 341 27.67 -30.40 1.01
C LEU A 341 26.96 -31.03 2.20
N GLN A 342 25.65 -30.92 2.31
CA GLN A 342 24.87 -31.57 3.38
C GLN A 342 24.69 -33.05 3.07
N SER A 343 24.93 -33.90 4.07
CA SER A 343 24.95 -35.38 3.90
C SER A 343 23.62 -35.95 3.45
N ASP A 344 22.53 -35.42 3.94
CA ASP A 344 21.16 -35.83 3.59
C ASP A 344 20.79 -35.44 2.14
N VAL A 345 21.24 -34.25 1.66
CA VAL A 345 21.09 -33.84 0.27
C VAL A 345 21.91 -34.74 -0.66
N GLN A 346 23.14 -35.11 -0.26
CA GLN A 346 23.95 -36.03 -1.04
C GLN A 346 23.34 -37.43 -1.17
N GLU A 347 22.71 -37.93 -0.10
CA GLU A 347 21.98 -39.20 -0.17
C GLU A 347 20.76 -39.14 -1.08
N GLN A 348 19.98 -38.06 -1.01
CA GLN A 348 18.85 -37.84 -1.91
C GLN A 348 19.29 -37.72 -3.37
N ILE A 349 20.36 -37.00 -3.67
CA ILE A 349 20.96 -36.93 -5.00
C ILE A 349 21.36 -38.30 -5.53
N LYS A 350 22.00 -39.14 -4.72
CA LYS A 350 22.36 -40.52 -5.10
C LYS A 350 21.13 -41.34 -5.42
N LEU A 351 20.07 -41.19 -4.63
CA LEU A 351 18.81 -41.93 -4.79
C LEU A 351 18.09 -41.50 -6.09
N ILE A 352 18.05 -40.19 -6.38
CA ILE A 352 17.48 -39.60 -7.61
C ILE A 352 18.28 -40.11 -8.83
N LYS A 353 19.61 -40.07 -8.77
CA LYS A 353 20.47 -40.57 -9.86
C LYS A 353 20.25 -42.06 -10.15
N GLN A 354 20.12 -42.88 -9.10
CA GLN A 354 19.84 -44.30 -9.28
C GLN A 354 18.46 -44.59 -9.87
N ARG A 355 17.44 -43.81 -9.52
CA ARG A 355 16.05 -44.01 -9.96
C ARG A 355 15.74 -43.43 -11.33
N THR A 356 16.36 -42.31 -11.70
CA THR A 356 16.02 -41.54 -12.91
C THR A 356 17.07 -41.71 -14.04
N GLY A 357 18.24 -42.25 -13.76
CA GLY A 357 19.35 -42.33 -14.73
C GLY A 357 19.97 -40.94 -15.08
N MET A 358 19.78 -39.94 -14.24
CA MET A 358 20.25 -38.56 -14.44
C MET A 358 21.78 -38.52 -14.56
N GLN A 359 22.31 -37.83 -15.56
CA GLN A 359 23.74 -37.78 -15.88
C GLN A 359 24.44 -36.51 -15.34
N TYR A 360 23.71 -35.44 -15.19
CA TYR A 360 24.26 -34.14 -14.81
C TYR A 360 23.43 -33.48 -13.72
N ILE A 361 24.13 -32.81 -12.81
CA ILE A 361 23.60 -31.96 -11.75
C ILE A 361 24.17 -30.59 -12.00
N ARG A 362 23.35 -29.57 -12.01
CA ARG A 362 23.72 -28.19 -12.26
C ARG A 362 23.45 -27.32 -11.05
#